data_b8063fd5dc5872e31d3dc6b7a0e29e78
#
_entry.id   b8063fd5dc5872e31d3dc6b7a0e29e78
#
_cell.length_a   1.000
_cell.length_b   1.000
_cell.length_c   1.000
_cell.angle_alpha   90.00
_cell.angle_beta   90.00
_cell.angle_gamma   90.00
#
_symmetry.space_group_name_H-M   'P 1'
#
loop_
_entity.id
_entity.type
_entity.pdbx_description
1 polymer ?
#
loop_
_entity_poly.entity_id
_entity_poly.type
_entity_poly.pdbx_seq_one_letter_code
_entity_poly.pdbx_strand_id
1 'polypeptide(L)'
;GGVIELRWYVDGFSRYIADRGRELEEHFSLKMQEFSGDHSCKEAEAAVKEQLEAGLPVPFLMLKHKDSRRFQDFIWHWFLLIGYEGEGEKMTVTAATYGEAVKLPFYDFWDTGYAEKGGMILYSLS
;
A
#
# COMPACT_ATOMS: atom_id res chain seq x y z
N GLY A 1 -11.93 -18.41 -0.55
CA GLY A 1 -10.91 -17.76 -1.25
C GLY A 1 -10.18 -16.73 -0.44
N GLY A 2 -8.93 -16.65 -0.65
CA GLY A 2 -8.10 -15.73 0.09
C GLY A 2 -8.00 -14.35 -0.51
N VAL A 3 -8.64 -14.11 -1.65
CA VAL A 3 -8.53 -12.78 -2.28
C VAL A 3 -9.64 -11.89 -1.79
N ILE A 4 -9.24 -10.92 -1.03
CA ILE A 4 -10.12 -9.86 -0.57
C ILE A 4 -10.08 -8.77 -1.64
N GLU A 5 -11.24 -8.37 -2.14
CA GLU A 5 -11.29 -7.26 -3.08
C GLU A 5 -10.80 -5.98 -2.41
N LEU A 6 -10.12 -5.16 -3.18
CA LEU A 6 -9.59 -3.89 -2.69
C LEU A 6 -10.68 -3.04 -2.02
N ARG A 7 -11.87 -2.99 -2.64
CA ARG A 7 -13.02 -2.26 -2.11
C ARG A 7 -13.43 -2.74 -0.71
N TRP A 8 -13.47 -4.05 -0.52
CA TRP A 8 -13.85 -4.63 0.76
C TRP A 8 -12.86 -4.24 1.87
N TYR A 9 -11.59 -4.23 1.52
CA TYR A 9 -10.55 -3.80 2.47
C TYR A 9 -10.68 -2.32 2.84
N VAL A 10 -11.04 -1.47 1.87
CA VAL A 10 -11.29 -0.05 2.12
C VAL A 10 -12.34 0.13 3.21
N ASP A 11 -13.45 -0.60 3.13
CA ASP A 11 -14.53 -0.52 4.12
C ASP A 11 -14.07 -0.94 5.52
N GLY A 12 -13.34 -2.04 5.63
CA GLY A 12 -12.82 -2.53 6.91
C GLY A 12 -11.77 -1.61 7.52
N PHE A 13 -10.85 -1.13 6.70
CA PHE A 13 -9.78 -0.24 7.14
C PHE A 13 -10.31 1.16 7.48
N SER A 14 -11.37 1.59 6.82
CA SER A 14 -12.04 2.85 7.09
C SER A 14 -12.47 2.94 8.55
N ARG A 15 -13.03 1.86 9.10
CA ARG A 15 -13.45 1.82 10.50
C ARG A 15 -12.26 1.96 11.45
N TYR A 16 -11.17 1.30 11.13
CA TYR A 16 -9.95 1.36 11.94
C TYR A 16 -9.38 2.77 12.00
N ILE A 17 -9.31 3.44 10.85
CA ILE A 17 -8.83 4.82 10.76
C ILE A 17 -9.79 5.78 11.46
N ALA A 18 -11.10 5.58 11.28
CA ALA A 18 -12.12 6.40 11.93
C ALA A 18 -11.99 6.35 13.47
N ASP A 19 -11.76 5.15 14.03
CA ASP A 19 -11.60 5.00 15.47
C ASP A 19 -10.35 5.71 16.00
N ARG A 20 -9.28 5.75 15.23
CA ARG A 20 -8.04 6.42 15.62
C ARG A 20 -8.03 7.90 15.29
N GLY A 21 -8.78 8.29 14.28
CA GLY A 21 -8.79 9.64 13.74
C GLY A 21 -9.92 10.52 14.19
N ARG A 22 -10.76 10.10 15.15
CA ARG A 22 -11.91 10.88 15.57
C ARG A 22 -11.56 12.30 16.00
N GLU A 23 -10.43 12.48 16.62
CA GLU A 23 -9.95 13.81 17.01
C GLU A 23 -9.64 14.68 15.79
N LEU A 24 -9.23 14.05 14.69
CA LEU A 24 -8.97 14.73 13.43
C LEU A 24 -10.22 14.85 12.57
N GLU A 25 -11.20 13.96 12.75
CA GLU A 25 -12.44 13.95 11.98
C GLU A 25 -13.31 15.18 12.18
N GLU A 26 -13.23 15.81 13.34
CA GLU A 26 -13.98 17.03 13.60
C GLU A 26 -13.59 18.17 12.64
N HIS A 27 -12.41 18.07 12.03
CA HIS A 27 -11.85 19.12 11.20
C HIS A 27 -11.50 18.66 9.79
N PHE A 28 -11.39 17.32 9.55
CA PHE A 28 -10.93 16.79 8.28
C PHE A 28 -11.79 15.61 7.85
N SER A 29 -12.17 15.62 6.59
CA SER A 29 -12.82 14.49 5.96
C SER A 29 -11.75 13.60 5.34
N LEU A 30 -11.64 12.35 5.81
CA LEU A 30 -10.69 11.39 5.28
C LEU A 30 -11.34 10.63 4.13
N LYS A 31 -10.77 10.75 2.95
CA LYS A 31 -11.21 10.01 1.77
C LYS A 31 -10.24 8.90 1.46
N MET A 32 -10.77 7.75 1.08
CA MET A 32 -10.00 6.61 0.64
C MET A 32 -10.15 6.41 -0.85
N GLN A 33 -9.05 6.10 -1.52
CA GLN A 33 -9.03 5.91 -2.95
C GLN A 33 -8.20 4.70 -3.31
N GLU A 34 -8.71 3.87 -4.21
CA GLU A 34 -7.95 2.76 -4.77
C GLU A 34 -6.91 3.30 -5.74
N PHE A 35 -5.70 2.78 -5.65
CA PHE A 35 -4.60 3.08 -6.57
C PHE A 35 -4.14 1.76 -7.16
N SER A 36 -4.62 1.44 -8.35
CA SER A 36 -4.38 0.13 -8.95
C SER A 36 -2.92 -0.09 -9.34
N GLY A 37 -2.52 -1.36 -9.41
CA GLY A 37 -1.17 -1.76 -9.81
C GLY A 37 -0.82 -1.44 -11.26
N ASP A 38 -1.76 -0.92 -12.05
CA ASP A 38 -1.55 -0.53 -13.45
C ASP A 38 -0.79 0.79 -13.61
N HIS A 39 -0.66 1.57 -12.55
CA HIS A 39 0.12 2.80 -12.59
C HIS A 39 1.61 2.50 -12.73
N SER A 40 2.36 3.44 -13.29
CA SER A 40 3.81 3.29 -13.42
C SER A 40 4.49 3.29 -12.05
N CYS A 41 5.71 2.75 -12.02
CA CYS A 41 6.54 2.79 -10.80
C CYS A 41 6.73 4.22 -10.30
N LYS A 42 6.92 5.15 -11.22
CA LYS A 42 7.16 6.56 -10.89
C LYS A 42 5.93 7.21 -10.26
N GLU A 43 4.75 6.93 -10.79
CA GLU A 43 3.49 7.41 -10.23
C GLU A 43 3.26 6.80 -8.84
N ALA A 44 3.52 5.50 -8.70
CA ALA A 44 3.38 4.80 -7.43
C ALA A 44 4.37 5.31 -6.39
N GLU A 45 5.60 5.60 -6.79
CA GLU A 45 6.61 6.18 -5.90
C GLU A 45 6.13 7.52 -5.32
N ALA A 46 5.63 8.40 -6.18
CA ALA A 46 5.14 9.72 -5.75
C ALA A 46 3.96 9.57 -4.76
N ALA A 47 3.04 8.66 -5.05
CA ALA A 47 1.88 8.42 -4.21
C ALA A 47 2.27 7.90 -2.83
N VAL A 48 3.17 6.92 -2.78
CA VAL A 48 3.63 6.34 -1.51
C VAL A 48 4.37 7.37 -0.66
N LYS A 49 5.25 8.13 -1.27
CA LYS A 49 6.01 9.16 -0.55
C LYS A 49 5.10 10.21 0.07
N GLU A 50 4.16 10.71 -0.71
CA GLU A 50 3.21 11.72 -0.23
C GLU A 50 2.41 11.19 0.95
N GLN A 51 1.91 9.97 0.86
CA GLN A 51 1.12 9.35 1.91
C GLN A 51 1.93 9.15 3.19
N LEU A 52 3.12 8.57 3.08
CA LEU A 52 3.97 8.28 4.24
C LEU A 52 4.49 9.57 4.89
N GLU A 53 4.79 10.59 4.10
CA GLU A 53 5.21 11.90 4.62
C GLU A 53 4.09 12.60 5.39
N ALA A 54 2.83 12.29 5.05
CA ALA A 54 1.67 12.77 5.81
C ALA A 54 1.44 11.99 7.11
N GLY A 55 2.27 10.98 7.39
CA GLY A 55 2.16 10.17 8.60
C GLY A 55 1.14 9.04 8.51
N LEU A 56 0.71 8.69 7.31
CA LEU A 56 -0.30 7.66 7.09
C LEU A 56 0.32 6.42 6.44
N PRO A 57 0.07 5.22 6.98
CA PRO A 57 0.54 3.99 6.34
C PRO A 57 -0.24 3.74 5.05
N VAL A 58 0.35 2.93 4.16
CA VAL A 58 -0.25 2.60 2.87
C VAL A 58 -0.63 1.12 2.86
N PRO A 59 -1.93 0.79 2.90
CA PRO A 59 -2.37 -0.59 2.69
C PRO A 59 -2.06 -1.03 1.26
N PHE A 60 -1.49 -2.21 1.14
CA PHE A 60 -1.03 -2.75 -0.14
C PHE A 60 -1.55 -4.16 -0.33
N LEU A 61 -2.11 -4.43 -1.50
CA LEU A 61 -2.51 -5.77 -1.91
C LEU A 61 -1.59 -6.24 -3.03
N MET A 62 -0.90 -7.34 -2.81
CA MET A 62 -0.17 -8.02 -3.87
C MET A 62 -0.93 -9.28 -4.26
N LEU A 63 -1.15 -9.47 -5.56
CA LEU A 63 -1.68 -10.71 -6.11
C LEU A 63 -0.52 -11.59 -6.53
N LYS A 64 -0.32 -11.83 -7.82
CA LYS A 64 0.80 -12.61 -8.33
C LYS A 64 2.02 -11.70 -8.58
N HIS A 65 3.19 -12.30 -8.57
CA HIS A 65 4.42 -11.60 -8.92
C HIS A 65 5.32 -12.50 -9.78
N LYS A 66 5.96 -11.94 -10.81
CA LYS A 66 6.88 -12.66 -11.68
C LYS A 66 8.07 -13.23 -10.92
N ASP A 67 8.51 -12.54 -9.86
CA ASP A 67 9.56 -13.04 -8.97
C ASP A 67 8.90 -13.63 -7.71
N SER A 68 8.18 -14.73 -7.92
CA SER A 68 7.41 -15.37 -6.86
C SER A 68 8.28 -15.93 -5.72
N ARG A 69 9.53 -16.26 -6.01
CA ARG A 69 10.46 -16.77 -5.00
C ARG A 69 10.88 -15.66 -4.03
N ARG A 70 11.18 -14.48 -4.56
CA ARG A 70 11.66 -13.35 -3.78
C ARG A 70 10.54 -12.74 -2.92
N PHE A 71 9.32 -12.69 -3.46
CA PHE A 71 8.18 -12.03 -2.81
C PHE A 71 7.10 -13.00 -2.34
N GLN A 72 7.45 -14.27 -2.15
CA GLN A 72 6.47 -15.31 -1.82
C GLN A 72 5.63 -15.01 -0.58
N ASP A 73 6.19 -14.33 0.42
CA ASP A 73 5.49 -14.02 1.66
C ASP A 73 4.45 -12.91 1.50
N PHE A 74 4.47 -12.23 0.37
CA PHE A 74 3.55 -11.11 0.09
C PHE A 74 2.48 -11.44 -0.95
N ILE A 75 2.67 -12.50 -1.72
CA ILE A 75 1.75 -12.89 -2.79
C ILE A 75 0.41 -13.31 -2.18
N TRP A 76 -0.69 -12.75 -2.74
CA TRP A 76 -2.07 -12.97 -2.28
C TRP A 76 -2.34 -12.46 -0.87
N HIS A 77 -1.58 -11.45 -0.42
CA HIS A 77 -1.72 -10.89 0.93
C HIS A 77 -1.89 -9.39 0.95
N TRP A 78 -2.52 -8.93 2.00
CA TRP A 78 -2.56 -7.53 2.40
C TRP A 78 -1.47 -7.26 3.42
N PHE A 79 -0.84 -6.09 3.33
CA PHE A 79 0.12 -5.64 4.33
C PHE A 79 0.20 -4.11 4.28
N LEU A 80 0.96 -3.51 5.19
CA LEU A 80 1.08 -2.07 5.28
C LEU A 80 2.48 -1.62 4.91
N LEU A 81 2.57 -0.60 4.04
CA LEU A 81 3.83 0.12 3.86
C LEU A 81 3.88 1.21 4.94
N ILE A 82 4.95 1.21 5.73
CA ILE A 82 5.08 2.10 6.89
C ILE A 82 6.26 3.06 6.81
N GLY A 83 7.11 2.94 5.79
CA GLY A 83 8.24 3.83 5.60
C GLY A 83 8.88 3.63 4.24
N TYR A 84 9.76 4.56 3.87
CA TYR A 84 10.54 4.46 2.64
C TYR A 84 11.90 5.13 2.80
N GLU A 85 12.83 4.76 1.91
CA GLU A 85 14.13 5.40 1.77
C GLU A 85 14.51 5.42 0.29
N GLY A 86 15.25 6.45 -0.11
CA GLY A 86 15.78 6.54 -1.47
C GLY A 86 14.79 7.00 -2.51
N GLU A 87 15.23 6.96 -3.75
CA GLU A 87 14.46 7.44 -4.90
C GLU A 87 14.64 6.54 -6.11
N GLY A 88 13.64 6.51 -6.99
CA GLY A 88 13.69 5.77 -8.24
C GLY A 88 13.95 4.29 -8.01
N GLU A 89 14.79 3.71 -8.82
CA GLU A 89 15.11 2.29 -8.73
C GLU A 89 15.79 1.88 -7.42
N LYS A 90 16.35 2.85 -6.70
CA LYS A 90 17.00 2.62 -5.41
C LYS A 90 16.04 2.77 -4.23
N MET A 91 14.81 3.20 -4.48
CA MET A 91 13.81 3.35 -3.42
C MET A 91 13.49 2.01 -2.78
N THR A 92 13.55 1.98 -1.45
CA THR A 92 13.06 0.84 -0.67
C THR A 92 11.85 1.28 0.14
N VAL A 93 10.95 0.34 0.40
CA VAL A 93 9.83 0.55 1.31
C VAL A 93 9.94 -0.45 2.45
N THR A 94 9.41 -0.07 3.60
CA THR A 94 9.30 -0.96 4.74
C THR A 94 7.87 -1.46 4.81
N ALA A 95 7.71 -2.76 4.71
CA ALA A 95 6.41 -3.43 4.79
C ALA A 95 6.25 -4.11 6.16
N ALA A 96 5.12 -3.85 6.82
CA ALA A 96 4.77 -4.48 8.07
C ALA A 96 3.78 -5.61 7.81
N THR A 97 4.12 -6.80 8.25
CA THR A 97 3.27 -7.99 8.12
C THR A 97 3.53 -8.93 9.29
N TYR A 98 2.47 -9.46 9.90
CA TYR A 98 2.56 -10.47 10.97
C TYR A 98 3.62 -10.19 12.07
N GLY A 99 3.76 -8.93 12.45
CA GLY A 99 4.70 -8.55 13.51
C GLY A 99 6.13 -8.32 13.04
N GLU A 100 6.41 -8.45 11.77
CA GLU A 100 7.72 -8.19 11.20
C GLU A 100 7.71 -6.94 10.32
N ALA A 101 8.87 -6.29 10.22
CA ALA A 101 9.08 -5.19 9.29
C ALA A 101 10.17 -5.60 8.30
N VAL A 102 9.86 -5.56 7.02
CA VAL A 102 10.76 -6.02 5.96
C VAL A 102 10.99 -4.89 4.97
N LYS A 103 12.24 -4.67 4.58
CA LYS A 103 12.58 -3.70 3.52
C LYS A 103 12.53 -4.37 2.16
N LEU A 104 11.87 -3.72 1.22
CA LEU A 104 11.66 -4.22 -0.13
C LEU A 104 12.06 -3.19 -1.18
N PRO A 105 12.69 -3.60 -2.29
CA PRO A 105 12.95 -2.69 -3.41
C PRO A 105 11.64 -2.35 -4.11
N PHE A 106 11.22 -1.10 -4.03
CA PHE A 106 9.87 -0.72 -4.41
C PHE A 106 9.55 -0.94 -5.89
N TYR A 107 10.45 -0.55 -6.80
CA TYR A 107 10.17 -0.68 -8.22
C TYR A 107 10.03 -2.14 -8.65
N ASP A 108 10.92 -3.02 -8.16
CA ASP A 108 10.81 -4.45 -8.44
C ASP A 108 9.53 -5.05 -7.85
N PHE A 109 9.19 -4.58 -6.66
CA PHE A 109 8.01 -5.04 -5.94
C PHE A 109 6.71 -4.61 -6.62
N TRP A 110 6.65 -3.37 -7.10
CA TRP A 110 5.49 -2.81 -7.78
C TRP A 110 5.26 -3.44 -9.16
N ASP A 111 6.33 -3.69 -9.90
CA ASP A 111 6.24 -4.26 -11.25
C ASP A 111 6.08 -5.77 -11.19
N THR A 112 4.84 -6.22 -11.04
CA THR A 112 4.53 -7.64 -10.83
C THR A 112 4.71 -8.50 -12.06
N GLY A 113 4.64 -7.93 -13.27
CA GLY A 113 4.76 -8.67 -14.52
C GLY A 113 3.47 -9.35 -14.99
N TYR A 114 2.37 -9.15 -14.28
CA TYR A 114 1.06 -9.71 -14.64
C TYR A 114 0.06 -8.62 -14.98
N ALA A 115 -0.92 -8.94 -15.82
CA ALA A 115 -1.99 -8.02 -16.17
C ALA A 115 -2.95 -7.79 -14.99
N GLU A 116 -3.24 -8.84 -14.25
CA GLU A 116 -4.08 -8.76 -13.05
C GLU A 116 -3.22 -8.33 -11.87
N LYS A 117 -3.48 -7.15 -11.35
CA LYS A 117 -2.68 -6.54 -10.28
C LYS A 117 -3.56 -6.08 -9.13
N GLY A 118 -3.01 -6.14 -7.93
CA GLY A 118 -3.64 -5.54 -6.77
C GLY A 118 -3.47 -4.02 -6.78
N GLY A 119 -2.74 -3.49 -5.83
CA GLY A 119 -2.51 -2.06 -5.73
C GLY A 119 -2.50 -1.58 -4.30
N MET A 120 -2.75 -0.30 -4.13
CA MET A 120 -2.67 0.39 -2.85
C MET A 120 -3.99 1.08 -2.51
N ILE A 121 -4.14 1.44 -1.25
CA ILE A 121 -5.18 2.34 -0.81
C ILE A 121 -4.51 3.63 -0.35
N LEU A 122 -4.95 4.74 -0.90
CA LEU A 122 -4.44 6.05 -0.54
C LEU A 122 -5.49 6.84 0.23
N TYR A 123 -5.03 7.69 1.13
CA TYR A 123 -5.89 8.58 1.89
C TYR A 123 -5.62 10.01 1.47
N SER A 124 -6.67 10.81 1.48
CA SER A 124 -6.54 12.24 1.32
C SER A 124 -7.40 12.95 2.37
N LEU A 125 -6.89 14.06 2.87
CA LEU A 125 -7.63 14.94 3.77
C LEU A 125 -8.25 16.06 2.92
N SER A 126 -9.50 16.29 3.15
CA SER A 126 -10.21 17.34 2.44
C SER A 126 -10.71 18.42 3.40
#